data_37551a048ceee63a47c672c3a7fa7565
#
_entry.id   37551a048ceee63a47c672c3a7fa7565
#
_cell.length_a   1.000
_cell.length_b   1.000
_cell.length_c   1.000
_cell.angle_alpha   90.00
_cell.angle_beta   90.00
_cell.angle_gamma   90.00
#
_symmetry.space_group_name_H-M   'P 1'
#
loop_
_entity.id
_entity.type
_entity.pdbx_description
1 polymer ?
#
loop_
_entity_poly.entity_id
_entity_poly.type
_entity_poly.pdbx_seq_one_letter_code
_entity_poly.pdbx_strand_id
1 'polypeptide(L)'
;MENQKKVRKHRLVESHPVMASVLASFLWLVLCQLIQNIADAICIIAFDAYPRGFGPVGLIVSVPAALFLYKWWFRPEFEGMLKGNLLLGFRLAVFEFIYVLLGEGLDSLVDGAISIKPLSMTILIASFSAGIFEEFAFRGVLISTLMRQWKDLEKFRTAALISGLTFGLIHGMNFFAGADPIQTLFQVLGCIGLGVLLAAAYLRSGSIIPMMFFHTLHDIIAIAFSSAVSNNGIITGEADLGWITWASLALQIGLGVIGWWMLRPEKNSEMKELWNRKWKVQAAPAEKSAPGIE
;
A
#
# COMPACT_ATOMS: atom_id res chain seq x y z
N MET A 1 -28.56 -26.91 -6.00
CA MET A 1 -28.19 -26.32 -4.70
C MET A 1 -26.78 -25.76 -4.65
N GLU A 2 -25.82 -26.27 -5.40
CA GLU A 2 -24.42 -25.80 -5.43
C GLU A 2 -24.25 -24.41 -6.07
N ASN A 3 -25.06 -24.09 -7.10
CA ASN A 3 -25.05 -22.76 -7.76
C ASN A 3 -25.56 -21.61 -6.88
N GLN A 4 -26.49 -21.87 -5.95
CA GLN A 4 -26.99 -20.83 -5.05
C GLN A 4 -26.02 -20.47 -3.92
N LYS A 5 -25.14 -21.41 -3.49
CA LYS A 5 -24.09 -21.11 -2.50
C LYS A 5 -22.95 -20.25 -3.07
N LYS A 6 -22.65 -20.39 -4.38
CA LYS A 6 -21.65 -19.52 -5.06
C LYS A 6 -22.08 -18.06 -5.14
N VAL A 7 -23.37 -17.80 -5.36
CA VAL A 7 -23.93 -16.44 -5.46
C VAL A 7 -23.90 -15.69 -4.12
N ARG A 8 -23.99 -16.36 -2.99
CA ARG A 8 -24.02 -15.70 -1.66
C ARG A 8 -22.68 -15.12 -1.20
N LYS A 9 -21.51 -15.61 -1.68
CA LYS A 9 -20.19 -15.17 -1.17
C LYS A 9 -19.73 -13.80 -1.65
N HIS A 10 -20.34 -13.23 -2.67
CA HIS A 10 -19.90 -11.96 -3.27
C HIS A 10 -20.87 -10.79 -3.08
N ARG A 11 -22.00 -11.00 -2.40
CA ARG A 11 -23.04 -9.97 -2.25
C ARG A 11 -22.54 -8.66 -1.64
N LEU A 12 -21.67 -8.72 -0.62
CA LEU A 12 -21.15 -7.51 0.02
C LEU A 12 -20.24 -6.72 -0.92
N VAL A 13 -19.37 -7.40 -1.68
CA VAL A 13 -18.47 -6.76 -2.65
C VAL A 13 -19.27 -6.14 -3.81
N GLU A 14 -20.37 -6.76 -4.20
CA GLU A 14 -21.23 -6.26 -5.28
C GLU A 14 -22.10 -5.09 -4.83
N SER A 15 -22.71 -5.18 -3.64
CA SER A 15 -23.62 -4.15 -3.12
C SER A 15 -22.92 -2.95 -2.52
N HIS A 16 -21.77 -3.18 -1.82
CA HIS A 16 -21.02 -2.15 -1.10
C HIS A 16 -19.51 -2.30 -1.32
N PRO A 17 -19.03 -2.10 -2.57
CA PRO A 17 -17.64 -2.39 -2.94
C PRO A 17 -16.62 -1.60 -2.13
N VAL A 18 -16.89 -0.34 -1.79
CA VAL A 18 -15.99 0.49 -0.97
C VAL A 18 -15.85 -0.08 0.44
N MET A 19 -16.99 -0.28 1.11
CA MET A 19 -16.99 -0.82 2.47
C MET A 19 -16.32 -2.21 2.52
N ALA A 20 -16.65 -3.08 1.59
CA ALA A 20 -16.05 -4.41 1.52
C ALA A 20 -14.55 -4.36 1.31
N SER A 21 -14.06 -3.45 0.45
CA SER A 21 -12.64 -3.30 0.15
C SER A 21 -11.86 -2.74 1.33
N VAL A 22 -12.39 -1.71 2.00
CA VAL A 22 -11.77 -1.11 3.18
C VAL A 22 -11.74 -2.09 4.34
N LEU A 23 -12.85 -2.79 4.64
CA LEU A 23 -12.88 -3.80 5.69
C LEU A 23 -11.94 -4.98 5.40
N ALA A 24 -11.88 -5.42 4.14
CA ALA A 24 -10.97 -6.50 3.74
C ALA A 24 -9.50 -6.08 3.90
N SER A 25 -9.12 -4.87 3.51
CA SER A 25 -7.75 -4.38 3.66
C SER A 25 -7.34 -4.24 5.12
N PHE A 26 -8.23 -3.72 5.95
CA PHE A 26 -7.99 -3.59 7.38
C PHE A 26 -7.85 -4.96 8.07
N LEU A 27 -8.78 -5.89 7.79
CA LEU A 27 -8.70 -7.26 8.30
C LEU A 27 -7.40 -7.94 7.86
N TRP A 28 -6.98 -7.70 6.62
CA TRP A 28 -5.74 -8.25 6.08
C TRP A 28 -4.52 -7.74 6.84
N LEU A 29 -4.43 -6.43 7.07
CA LEU A 29 -3.34 -5.83 7.82
C LEU A 29 -3.26 -6.40 9.25
N VAL A 30 -4.40 -6.48 9.93
CA VAL A 30 -4.49 -7.06 11.29
C VAL A 30 -4.06 -8.54 11.29
N LEU A 31 -4.47 -9.33 10.30
CA LEU A 31 -4.06 -10.74 10.20
C LEU A 31 -2.55 -10.90 9.97
N CYS A 32 -1.96 -10.10 9.09
CA CYS A 32 -0.51 -10.14 8.86
C CYS A 32 0.26 -9.78 10.13
N GLN A 33 -0.16 -8.72 10.82
CA GLN A 33 0.46 -8.30 12.07
C GLN A 33 0.30 -9.35 13.18
N LEU A 34 -0.89 -9.97 13.29
CA LEU A 34 -1.15 -11.02 14.25
C LEU A 34 -0.28 -12.26 13.99
N ILE A 35 -0.15 -12.69 12.74
CA ILE A 35 0.71 -13.82 12.36
C ILE A 35 2.17 -13.52 12.71
N GLN A 36 2.64 -12.31 12.42
CA GLN A 36 3.99 -11.88 12.77
C GLN A 36 4.22 -11.94 14.28
N ASN A 37 3.32 -11.33 15.06
CA ASN A 37 3.44 -11.29 16.51
C ASN A 37 3.39 -12.69 17.15
N ILE A 38 2.54 -13.59 16.65
CA ILE A 38 2.47 -14.99 17.13
C ILE A 38 3.78 -15.74 16.82
N ALA A 39 4.30 -15.60 15.62
CA ALA A 39 5.56 -16.25 15.24
C ALA A 39 6.74 -15.76 16.10
N ASP A 40 6.81 -14.45 16.36
CA ASP A 40 7.83 -13.87 17.23
C ASP A 40 7.66 -14.34 18.68
N ALA A 41 6.44 -14.39 19.21
CA ALA A 41 6.16 -14.92 20.54
C ALA A 41 6.57 -16.39 20.71
N ILE A 42 6.29 -17.22 19.69
CA ILE A 42 6.71 -18.63 19.68
C ILE A 42 8.25 -18.73 19.74
N CYS A 43 8.95 -17.90 18.97
CA CYS A 43 10.42 -17.90 19.00
C CYS A 43 10.97 -17.49 20.36
N ILE A 44 10.40 -16.47 21.00
CA ILE A 44 10.78 -16.03 22.35
C ILE A 44 10.62 -17.18 23.35
N ILE A 45 9.48 -17.86 23.33
CA ILE A 45 9.16 -18.93 24.29
C ILE A 45 10.02 -20.18 24.04
N ALA A 46 10.24 -20.55 22.77
CA ALA A 46 10.94 -21.80 22.41
C ALA A 46 12.46 -21.73 22.53
N PHE A 47 13.04 -20.52 22.33
CA PHE A 47 14.50 -20.38 22.19
C PHE A 47 15.11 -19.40 23.20
N ASP A 48 14.32 -18.88 24.15
CA ASP A 48 14.73 -17.81 25.09
C ASP A 48 15.42 -16.62 24.37
N ALA A 49 15.09 -16.47 23.10
CA ALA A 49 15.60 -15.44 22.24
C ALA A 49 14.67 -14.25 22.28
N TYR A 50 15.08 -13.17 22.97
CA TYR A 50 14.34 -11.91 22.95
C TYR A 50 14.74 -11.13 21.68
N PRO A 51 13.93 -11.11 20.62
CA PRO A 51 14.18 -10.19 19.53
C PRO A 51 13.91 -8.80 20.08
N ARG A 52 14.94 -7.96 20.14
CA ARG A 52 14.78 -6.55 20.46
C ARG A 52 14.08 -5.88 19.27
N GLY A 53 12.76 -5.87 19.27
CA GLY A 53 11.91 -5.40 18.19
C GLY A 53 11.24 -6.56 17.44
N PHE A 54 10.57 -6.24 16.32
CA PHE A 54 9.97 -7.24 15.44
C PHE A 54 11.05 -8.23 14.97
N GLY A 55 10.87 -9.52 15.24
CA GLY A 55 11.86 -10.53 14.88
C GLY A 55 11.81 -10.86 13.38
N PRO A 56 12.93 -11.24 12.77
CA PRO A 56 12.97 -11.64 11.36
C PRO A 56 12.09 -12.87 11.08
N VAL A 57 11.87 -13.72 12.07
CA VAL A 57 11.07 -14.94 11.94
C VAL A 57 9.60 -14.60 11.70
N GLY A 58 9.05 -13.62 12.43
CA GLY A 58 7.69 -13.17 12.22
C GLY A 58 7.46 -12.69 10.79
N LEU A 59 8.39 -11.91 10.23
CA LEU A 59 8.31 -11.46 8.85
C LEU A 59 8.42 -12.62 7.84
N ILE A 60 9.36 -13.55 8.05
CA ILE A 60 9.55 -14.72 7.18
C ILE A 60 8.31 -15.62 7.14
N VAL A 61 7.61 -15.77 8.25
CA VAL A 61 6.39 -16.60 8.33
C VAL A 61 5.16 -15.86 7.78
N SER A 62 5.02 -14.57 8.10
CA SER A 62 3.82 -13.81 7.74
C SER A 62 3.72 -13.52 6.24
N VAL A 63 4.83 -13.32 5.52
CA VAL A 63 4.80 -13.07 4.07
C VAL A 63 4.24 -14.28 3.27
N PRO A 64 4.73 -15.52 3.43
CA PRO A 64 4.11 -16.68 2.80
C PRO A 64 2.66 -16.91 3.23
N ALA A 65 2.34 -16.69 4.52
CA ALA A 65 0.96 -16.82 5.01
C ALA A 65 0.03 -15.78 4.36
N ALA A 66 0.48 -14.54 4.22
CA ALA A 66 -0.24 -13.49 3.52
C ALA A 66 -0.49 -13.85 2.04
N LEU A 67 0.52 -14.38 1.34
CA LEU A 67 0.38 -14.85 -0.03
C LEU A 67 -0.61 -16.00 -0.16
N PHE A 68 -0.58 -16.95 0.77
CA PHE A 68 -1.50 -18.07 0.80
C PHE A 68 -2.94 -17.60 1.03
N LEU A 69 -3.19 -16.77 2.05
CA LEU A 69 -4.50 -16.19 2.34
C LEU A 69 -5.02 -15.37 1.16
N TYR A 70 -4.13 -14.61 0.50
CA TYR A 70 -4.47 -13.85 -0.69
C TYR A 70 -4.95 -14.76 -1.84
N LYS A 71 -4.21 -15.84 -2.16
CA LYS A 71 -4.65 -16.83 -3.14
C LYS A 71 -5.97 -17.49 -2.77
N TRP A 72 -6.16 -17.76 -1.49
CA TRP A 72 -7.42 -18.35 -0.98
C TRP A 72 -8.59 -17.37 -1.11
N TRP A 73 -8.38 -16.07 -0.83
CA TRP A 73 -9.40 -15.02 -0.90
C TRP A 73 -9.82 -14.71 -2.32
N PHE A 74 -8.87 -14.44 -3.23
CA PHE A 74 -9.16 -14.06 -4.60
C PHE A 74 -9.31 -15.25 -5.56
N ARG A 75 -8.86 -16.44 -5.18
CA ARG A 75 -8.92 -17.68 -5.95
C ARG A 75 -8.42 -17.54 -7.40
N PRO A 76 -8.76 -18.50 -8.32
CA PRO A 76 -8.21 -18.48 -9.68
C PRO A 76 -8.79 -17.37 -10.59
N GLU A 77 -9.76 -16.61 -10.12
CA GLU A 77 -10.38 -15.54 -10.91
C GLU A 77 -9.48 -14.30 -11.06
N PHE A 78 -8.47 -14.17 -10.23
CA PHE A 78 -7.56 -13.04 -10.24
C PHE A 78 -6.12 -13.50 -10.54
N GLU A 79 -5.48 -12.83 -11.52
CA GLU A 79 -4.10 -13.16 -11.95
C GLU A 79 -3.06 -12.92 -10.84
N GLY A 80 -3.38 -12.06 -9.89
CA GLY A 80 -2.53 -11.72 -8.75
C GLY A 80 -1.97 -10.30 -8.80
N MET A 81 -1.54 -9.82 -7.63
CA MET A 81 -1.04 -8.47 -7.44
C MET A 81 0.44 -8.29 -7.79
N LEU A 82 1.21 -9.37 -7.86
CA LEU A 82 2.65 -9.32 -8.13
C LEU A 82 2.96 -9.20 -9.62
N LYS A 83 2.10 -9.75 -10.49
CA LYS A 83 2.27 -9.73 -11.93
C LYS A 83 1.83 -8.39 -12.51
N GLY A 84 2.64 -7.82 -13.39
CA GLY A 84 2.34 -6.57 -14.08
C GLY A 84 3.55 -6.02 -14.81
N ASN A 85 3.47 -4.78 -15.26
CA ASN A 85 4.57 -4.09 -15.91
C ASN A 85 5.48 -3.46 -14.83
N LEU A 86 6.51 -4.21 -14.41
CA LEU A 86 7.46 -3.80 -13.38
C LEU A 86 8.16 -2.49 -13.74
N LEU A 87 8.65 -2.38 -14.99
CA LEU A 87 9.38 -1.18 -15.42
C LEU A 87 8.51 0.07 -15.35
N LEU A 88 7.25 -0.02 -15.79
CA LEU A 88 6.31 1.08 -15.64
C LEU A 88 6.06 1.40 -14.17
N GLY A 89 5.88 0.38 -13.33
CA GLY A 89 5.69 0.56 -11.89
C GLY A 89 6.87 1.28 -11.24
N PHE A 90 8.09 0.87 -11.50
CA PHE A 90 9.30 1.55 -11.00
C PHE A 90 9.40 3.00 -11.48
N ARG A 91 9.11 3.28 -12.76
CA ARG A 91 9.12 4.64 -13.31
C ARG A 91 8.06 5.54 -12.67
N LEU A 92 6.90 5.00 -12.32
CA LEU A 92 5.81 5.77 -11.73
C LEU A 92 5.98 5.96 -10.22
N ALA A 93 6.50 4.98 -9.51
CA ALA A 93 6.70 5.06 -8.06
C ALA A 93 8.00 5.77 -7.65
N VAL A 94 8.94 6.02 -8.57
CA VAL A 94 10.23 6.66 -8.26
C VAL A 94 10.10 8.06 -7.65
N PHE A 95 8.97 8.75 -7.86
CA PHE A 95 8.71 10.06 -7.25
C PHE A 95 8.68 10.02 -5.73
N GLU A 96 8.29 8.89 -5.13
CA GLU A 96 8.38 8.66 -3.69
C GLU A 96 9.83 8.69 -3.21
N PHE A 97 10.72 8.01 -3.91
CA PHE A 97 12.15 8.00 -3.59
C PHE A 97 12.79 9.38 -3.73
N ILE A 98 12.44 10.11 -4.80
CA ILE A 98 12.90 11.49 -4.99
C ILE A 98 12.42 12.35 -3.83
N TYR A 99 11.16 12.21 -3.42
CA TYR A 99 10.59 12.95 -2.30
C TYR A 99 11.35 12.71 -0.99
N VAL A 100 11.55 11.45 -0.59
CA VAL A 100 12.21 11.16 0.70
C VAL A 100 13.66 11.64 0.71
N LEU A 101 14.39 11.53 -0.40
CA LEU A 101 15.74 12.07 -0.51
C LEU A 101 15.78 13.58 -0.40
N LEU A 102 14.83 14.29 -1.00
CA LEU A 102 14.77 15.74 -0.92
C LEU A 102 14.32 16.20 0.47
N GLY A 103 13.35 15.52 1.09
CA GLY A 103 12.86 15.86 2.43
C GLY A 103 13.96 15.69 3.48
N GLU A 104 14.51 14.49 3.61
CA GLU A 104 15.57 14.21 4.59
C GLU A 104 16.87 14.98 4.28
N GLY A 105 17.17 15.19 3.00
CA GLY A 105 18.31 16.00 2.60
C GLY A 105 18.17 17.48 2.98
N LEU A 106 16.98 18.06 2.85
CA LEU A 106 16.69 19.45 3.26
C LEU A 106 16.74 19.59 4.78
N ASP A 107 16.16 18.66 5.54
CA ASP A 107 16.23 18.65 7.00
C ASP A 107 17.69 18.64 7.48
N SER A 108 18.50 17.74 6.93
CA SER A 108 19.93 17.62 7.26
C SER A 108 20.73 18.90 6.94
N LEU A 109 20.39 19.59 5.83
CA LEU A 109 21.05 20.85 5.46
C LEU A 109 20.70 21.99 6.41
N VAL A 110 19.49 22.03 6.93
CA VAL A 110 19.05 23.08 7.85
C VAL A 110 19.59 22.85 9.25
N ASP A 111 19.64 21.62 9.72
CA ASP A 111 20.23 21.24 11.01
C ASP A 111 21.75 21.38 11.03
N GLY A 112 22.38 21.63 9.86
CA GLY A 112 23.80 21.83 9.73
C GLY A 112 24.66 20.58 10.01
N ALA A 113 24.04 19.42 10.18
CA ALA A 113 24.71 18.15 10.39
C ALA A 113 23.86 16.97 9.86
N ILE A 114 24.45 16.17 8.99
CA ILE A 114 23.86 14.89 8.59
C ILE A 114 24.07 13.91 9.73
N SER A 115 23.01 13.57 10.46
CA SER A 115 23.02 12.53 11.47
C SER A 115 22.31 11.30 10.91
N ILE A 116 23.05 10.21 10.70
CA ILE A 116 22.50 8.94 10.20
C ILE A 116 22.56 7.92 11.34
N LYS A 117 21.38 7.41 11.73
CA LYS A 117 21.31 6.28 12.67
C LYS A 117 21.93 5.03 12.02
N PRO A 118 22.73 4.24 12.74
CA PRO A 118 23.21 2.97 12.23
C PRO A 118 22.02 2.07 11.83
N LEU A 119 22.08 1.51 10.63
CA LEU A 119 21.06 0.55 10.19
C LEU A 119 21.10 -0.67 11.11
N SER A 120 20.06 -0.81 11.91
CA SER A 120 19.85 -1.95 12.79
C SER A 120 18.90 -2.96 12.16
N MET A 121 18.94 -4.21 12.64
CA MET A 121 17.96 -5.22 12.21
C MET A 121 16.53 -4.78 12.52
N THR A 122 16.30 -4.04 13.59
CA THR A 122 14.98 -3.49 13.95
C THR A 122 14.47 -2.54 12.89
N ILE A 123 15.31 -1.61 12.41
CA ILE A 123 14.94 -0.66 11.34
C ILE A 123 14.56 -1.43 10.06
N LEU A 124 15.42 -2.36 9.65
CA LEU A 124 15.17 -3.14 8.44
C LEU A 124 13.86 -3.93 8.52
N ILE A 125 13.62 -4.64 9.64
CA ILE A 125 12.40 -5.45 9.80
C ILE A 125 11.16 -4.56 9.86
N ALA A 126 11.20 -3.44 10.59
CA ALA A 126 10.07 -2.51 10.65
C ALA A 126 9.73 -1.99 9.25
N SER A 127 10.72 -1.50 8.50
CA SER A 127 10.54 -0.95 7.16
C SER A 127 10.06 -2.00 6.15
N PHE A 128 10.63 -3.22 6.18
CA PHE A 128 10.16 -4.31 5.33
C PHE A 128 8.73 -4.75 5.69
N SER A 129 8.40 -4.80 6.98
CA SER A 129 7.05 -5.17 7.43
C SER A 129 6.01 -4.15 6.97
N ALA A 130 6.27 -2.85 7.15
CA ALA A 130 5.41 -1.78 6.70
C ALA A 130 5.27 -1.80 5.17
N GLY A 131 6.37 -1.71 4.43
CA GLY A 131 6.36 -1.67 2.98
C GLY A 131 5.71 -2.90 2.32
N ILE A 132 5.80 -4.08 2.93
CA ILE A 132 5.15 -5.29 2.41
C ILE A 132 3.68 -5.33 2.82
N PHE A 133 3.35 -5.25 4.11
CA PHE A 133 1.99 -5.53 4.57
C PHE A 133 1.02 -4.40 4.24
N GLU A 134 1.46 -3.16 4.28
CA GLU A 134 0.63 -2.03 3.92
C GLU A 134 0.36 -1.98 2.42
N GLU A 135 1.36 -2.27 1.58
CA GLU A 135 1.14 -2.37 0.14
C GLU A 135 0.23 -3.55 -0.21
N PHE A 136 0.37 -4.69 0.47
CA PHE A 136 -0.57 -5.79 0.34
C PHE A 136 -2.00 -5.37 0.69
N ALA A 137 -2.19 -4.69 1.81
CA ALA A 137 -3.50 -4.28 2.30
C ALA A 137 -4.15 -3.24 1.37
N PHE A 138 -3.45 -2.13 1.13
CA PHE A 138 -4.05 -0.94 0.51
C PHE A 138 -4.00 -0.97 -1.02
N ARG A 139 -2.99 -1.61 -1.63
CA ARG A 139 -2.91 -1.75 -3.10
C ARG A 139 -3.34 -3.15 -3.51
N GLY A 140 -2.80 -4.17 -2.90
CA GLY A 140 -3.12 -5.55 -3.22
C GLY A 140 -4.59 -5.92 -2.96
N VAL A 141 -5.07 -5.76 -1.75
CA VAL A 141 -6.44 -6.17 -1.37
C VAL A 141 -7.47 -5.11 -1.73
N LEU A 142 -7.31 -3.88 -1.24
CA LEU A 142 -8.32 -2.83 -1.40
C LEU A 142 -8.56 -2.50 -2.89
N ILE A 143 -7.52 -2.10 -3.62
CA ILE A 143 -7.67 -1.70 -5.03
C ILE A 143 -8.12 -2.90 -5.88
N SER A 144 -7.51 -4.10 -5.68
CA SER A 144 -7.92 -5.26 -6.47
C SER A 144 -9.38 -5.62 -6.26
N THR A 145 -9.89 -5.51 -5.02
CA THR A 145 -11.30 -5.74 -4.73
C THR A 145 -12.20 -4.69 -5.39
N LEU A 146 -11.83 -3.41 -5.35
CA LEU A 146 -12.55 -2.34 -6.04
C LEU A 146 -12.56 -2.57 -7.56
N MET A 147 -11.42 -2.92 -8.15
CA MET A 147 -11.29 -3.12 -9.59
C MET A 147 -12.06 -4.34 -10.10
N ARG A 148 -12.48 -5.25 -9.25
CA ARG A 148 -13.42 -6.30 -9.65
C ARG A 148 -14.72 -5.72 -10.21
N GLN A 149 -15.21 -4.61 -9.62
CA GLN A 149 -16.48 -3.98 -9.98
C GLN A 149 -16.28 -2.67 -10.76
N TRP A 150 -15.19 -1.95 -10.53
CA TRP A 150 -15.03 -0.56 -10.96
C TRP A 150 -14.21 -0.37 -12.23
N LYS A 151 -13.53 -1.41 -12.72
CA LYS A 151 -12.76 -1.33 -13.98
C LYS A 151 -13.63 -0.92 -15.17
N ASP A 152 -14.86 -1.47 -15.25
CA ASP A 152 -15.80 -1.17 -16.32
C ASP A 152 -16.47 0.21 -16.17
N LEU A 153 -16.53 0.72 -14.93
CA LEU A 153 -17.01 2.06 -14.61
C LEU A 153 -15.92 3.13 -14.72
N GLU A 154 -14.69 2.71 -15.04
CA GLU A 154 -13.51 3.59 -15.18
C GLU A 154 -13.24 4.49 -13.96
N LYS A 155 -13.61 4.02 -12.75
CA LYS A 155 -13.46 4.76 -11.48
C LYS A 155 -12.05 4.65 -10.89
N PHE A 156 -11.00 4.73 -11.73
CA PHE A 156 -9.61 4.57 -11.31
C PHE A 156 -9.15 5.67 -10.33
N ARG A 157 -9.48 6.93 -10.61
CA ARG A 157 -9.18 8.06 -9.71
C ARG A 157 -9.86 7.91 -8.35
N THR A 158 -11.12 7.52 -8.35
CA THR A 158 -11.87 7.30 -7.11
C THR A 158 -11.26 6.16 -6.30
N ALA A 159 -10.84 5.07 -6.95
CA ALA A 159 -10.17 3.96 -6.27
C ALA A 159 -8.83 4.38 -5.66
N ALA A 160 -8.03 5.18 -6.37
CA ALA A 160 -6.78 5.73 -5.85
C ALA A 160 -7.02 6.65 -4.64
N LEU A 161 -8.03 7.51 -4.71
CA LEU A 161 -8.39 8.40 -3.61
C LEU A 161 -8.83 7.62 -2.36
N ILE A 162 -9.67 6.59 -2.52
CA ILE A 162 -10.12 5.74 -1.41
C ILE A 162 -8.92 5.01 -0.80
N SER A 163 -8.02 4.46 -1.63
CA SER A 163 -6.80 3.81 -1.13
C SER A 163 -5.90 4.80 -0.37
N GLY A 164 -5.68 5.99 -0.91
CA GLY A 164 -4.88 7.03 -0.26
C GLY A 164 -5.50 7.52 1.04
N LEU A 165 -6.81 7.79 1.06
CA LEU A 165 -7.53 8.19 2.27
C LEU A 165 -7.47 7.09 3.35
N THR A 166 -7.71 5.83 2.98
CA THR A 166 -7.65 4.71 3.93
C THR A 166 -6.23 4.55 4.48
N PHE A 167 -5.22 4.66 3.62
CA PHE A 167 -3.81 4.58 3.99
C PHE A 167 -3.40 5.72 4.93
N GLY A 168 -3.77 6.96 4.63
CA GLY A 168 -3.47 8.09 5.49
C GLY A 168 -4.20 8.00 6.84
N LEU A 169 -5.49 7.69 6.83
CA LEU A 169 -6.30 7.65 8.04
C LEU A 169 -5.84 6.57 9.04
N ILE A 170 -5.29 5.44 8.60
CA ILE A 170 -4.76 4.42 9.51
C ILE A 170 -3.59 4.95 10.33
N HIS A 171 -2.79 5.89 9.80
CA HIS A 171 -1.70 6.54 10.53
C HIS A 171 -2.19 7.42 11.68
N GLY A 172 -3.47 7.80 11.69
CA GLY A 172 -4.12 8.42 12.85
C GLY A 172 -4.07 7.57 14.11
N MET A 173 -3.86 6.24 13.98
CA MET A 173 -3.65 5.34 15.12
C MET A 173 -2.36 5.66 15.90
N ASN A 174 -1.38 6.35 15.30
CA ASN A 174 -0.16 6.76 15.98
C ASN A 174 -0.44 7.74 17.13
N PHE A 175 -1.52 8.51 17.05
CA PHE A 175 -2.01 9.32 18.19
C PHE A 175 -2.28 8.44 19.42
N PHE A 176 -2.92 7.29 19.25
CA PHE A 176 -3.20 6.36 20.35
C PHE A 176 -1.95 5.61 20.83
N ALA A 177 -0.90 5.58 20.00
CA ALA A 177 0.42 5.06 20.39
C ALA A 177 1.30 6.12 21.09
N GLY A 178 0.78 7.34 21.32
CA GLY A 178 1.46 8.41 22.05
C GLY A 178 2.21 9.43 21.18
N ALA A 179 2.00 9.42 19.87
CA ALA A 179 2.56 10.45 18.99
C ALA A 179 1.85 11.81 19.20
N ASP A 180 2.57 12.91 18.97
CA ASP A 180 2.02 14.25 19.03
C ASP A 180 0.83 14.41 18.06
N PRO A 181 -0.29 15.06 18.48
CA PRO A 181 -1.49 15.20 17.67
C PRO A 181 -1.26 15.96 16.35
N ILE A 182 -0.44 17.00 16.38
CA ILE A 182 -0.17 17.84 15.21
C ILE A 182 0.74 17.06 14.25
N GLN A 183 1.79 16.41 14.74
CA GLN A 183 2.63 15.50 13.96
C GLN A 183 1.81 14.41 13.30
N THR A 184 0.89 13.79 14.06
CA THR A 184 -0.01 12.76 13.54
C THR A 184 -0.89 13.32 12.41
N LEU A 185 -1.42 14.53 12.55
CA LEU A 185 -2.22 15.17 11.50
C LEU A 185 -1.39 15.40 10.23
N PHE A 186 -0.17 15.92 10.35
CA PHE A 186 0.73 16.13 9.21
C PHE A 186 1.05 14.79 8.52
N GLN A 187 1.33 13.76 9.30
CA GLN A 187 1.56 12.41 8.78
C GLN A 187 0.34 11.88 8.01
N VAL A 188 -0.86 12.01 8.59
CA VAL A 188 -2.10 11.57 7.92
C VAL A 188 -2.27 12.27 6.58
N LEU A 189 -2.13 13.60 6.55
CA LEU A 189 -2.29 14.38 5.32
C LEU A 189 -1.23 14.02 4.27
N GLY A 190 0.02 13.87 4.68
CA GLY A 190 1.12 13.47 3.81
C GLY A 190 0.93 12.05 3.26
N CYS A 191 0.58 11.10 4.11
CA CYS A 191 0.30 9.72 3.73
C CYS A 191 -0.90 9.59 2.78
N ILE A 192 -1.89 10.50 2.82
CA ILE A 192 -2.95 10.54 1.81
C ILE A 192 -2.35 10.83 0.43
N GLY A 193 -1.49 11.83 0.31
CA GLY A 193 -0.85 12.21 -0.95
C GLY A 193 0.02 11.09 -1.51
N LEU A 194 0.91 10.54 -0.68
CA LEU A 194 1.75 9.40 -1.02
C LEU A 194 0.89 8.18 -1.41
N GLY A 195 -0.17 7.93 -0.63
CA GLY A 195 -1.10 6.84 -0.88
C GLY A 195 -1.77 6.90 -2.25
N VAL A 196 -2.14 8.11 -2.71
CA VAL A 196 -2.69 8.32 -4.06
C VAL A 196 -1.64 8.07 -5.15
N LEU A 197 -0.39 8.50 -4.95
CA LEU A 197 0.70 8.22 -5.89
C LEU A 197 0.90 6.72 -6.09
N LEU A 198 1.09 5.97 -4.99
CA LEU A 198 1.34 4.53 -5.04
C LEU A 198 0.15 3.75 -5.60
N ALA A 199 -1.07 4.17 -5.24
CA ALA A 199 -2.30 3.62 -5.82
C ALA A 199 -2.37 3.83 -7.34
N ALA A 200 -2.00 5.03 -7.82
CA ALA A 200 -1.95 5.32 -9.25
C ALA A 200 -0.89 4.48 -9.97
N ALA A 201 0.28 4.33 -9.38
CA ALA A 201 1.34 3.50 -9.94
C ALA A 201 0.90 2.02 -10.04
N TYR A 202 0.21 1.49 -9.02
CA TYR A 202 -0.35 0.13 -9.06
C TYR A 202 -1.47 -0.02 -10.09
N LEU A 203 -2.42 0.91 -10.15
CA LEU A 203 -3.50 0.89 -11.14
C LEU A 203 -2.99 0.89 -12.58
N ARG A 204 -1.88 1.60 -12.83
CA ARG A 204 -1.24 1.70 -14.15
C ARG A 204 -0.34 0.50 -14.48
N SER A 205 0.39 -0.03 -13.51
CA SER A 205 1.38 -1.10 -13.72
C SER A 205 0.82 -2.50 -13.51
N GLY A 206 -0.14 -2.64 -12.60
CA GLY A 206 -0.72 -3.91 -12.18
C GLY A 206 0.16 -4.74 -11.25
N SER A 207 1.34 -4.28 -10.85
CA SER A 207 2.23 -4.96 -9.90
C SER A 207 2.48 -4.10 -8.68
N ILE A 208 2.39 -4.69 -7.48
CA ILE A 208 2.71 -3.98 -6.22
C ILE A 208 4.20 -4.01 -5.87
N ILE A 209 5.01 -4.81 -6.57
CA ILE A 209 6.44 -4.97 -6.24
C ILE A 209 7.20 -3.63 -6.23
N PRO A 210 7.03 -2.72 -7.22
CA PRO A 210 7.71 -1.43 -7.18
C PRO A 210 7.27 -0.56 -6.00
N MET A 211 6.00 -0.62 -5.61
CA MET A 211 5.46 0.12 -4.46
C MET A 211 6.07 -0.41 -3.17
N MET A 212 6.08 -1.73 -2.97
CA MET A 212 6.73 -2.36 -1.81
C MET A 212 8.21 -1.96 -1.71
N PHE A 213 8.92 -1.93 -2.83
CA PHE A 213 10.33 -1.56 -2.88
C PHE A 213 10.55 -0.10 -2.44
N PHE A 214 9.84 0.85 -3.06
CA PHE A 214 10.04 2.27 -2.74
C PHE A 214 9.51 2.63 -1.36
N HIS A 215 8.38 2.06 -0.93
CA HIS A 215 7.86 2.27 0.42
C HIS A 215 8.82 1.76 1.48
N THR A 216 9.34 0.52 1.34
CA THR A 216 10.39 0.01 2.24
C THR A 216 11.62 0.92 2.27
N LEU A 217 12.07 1.39 1.10
CA LEU A 217 13.22 2.28 0.99
C LEU A 217 12.94 3.65 1.62
N HIS A 218 11.73 4.19 1.43
CA HIS A 218 11.26 5.40 2.10
C HIS A 218 11.40 5.27 3.62
N ASP A 219 10.84 4.21 4.20
CA ASP A 219 10.88 4.01 5.65
C ASP A 219 12.30 3.83 6.18
N ILE A 220 13.15 3.09 5.46
CA ILE A 220 14.55 2.94 5.85
C ILE A 220 15.24 4.32 5.91
N ILE A 221 15.04 5.16 4.91
CA ILE A 221 15.64 6.49 4.83
C ILE A 221 15.06 7.38 5.92
N ALA A 222 13.74 7.48 6.02
CA ALA A 222 13.07 8.32 7.01
C ALA A 222 13.47 7.94 8.45
N ILE A 223 13.50 6.65 8.79
CA ILE A 223 13.92 6.21 10.13
C ILE A 223 15.42 6.45 10.36
N ALA A 224 16.27 6.23 9.35
CA ALA A 224 17.72 6.38 9.50
C ALA A 224 18.16 7.83 9.64
N PHE A 225 17.53 8.75 8.92
CA PHE A 225 17.91 10.17 8.88
C PHE A 225 17.18 11.01 9.90
N SER A 226 15.93 10.72 10.25
CA SER A 226 15.14 11.52 11.17
C SER A 226 15.43 11.20 12.63
N SER A 227 15.75 12.22 13.43
CA SER A 227 15.83 12.10 14.90
C SER A 227 14.46 11.94 15.56
N ALA A 228 13.42 12.46 14.92
CA ALA A 228 12.05 12.45 15.43
C ALA A 228 11.33 11.09 15.23
N VAL A 229 11.91 10.18 14.44
CA VAL A 229 11.32 8.85 14.20
C VAL A 229 12.08 7.80 15.01
N SER A 230 11.37 7.01 15.81
CA SER A 230 11.95 5.90 16.56
C SER A 230 12.37 4.74 15.63
N ASN A 231 13.21 3.81 16.12
CA ASN A 231 13.69 2.69 15.31
C ASN A 231 12.60 1.73 14.83
N ASN A 232 11.39 1.82 15.37
CA ASN A 232 10.21 1.07 14.94
C ASN A 232 9.23 1.90 14.09
N GLY A 233 9.65 3.09 13.63
CA GLY A 233 8.87 3.92 12.71
C GLY A 233 7.82 4.83 13.37
N ILE A 234 7.74 4.88 14.72
CA ILE A 234 6.80 5.77 15.40
C ILE A 234 7.43 7.16 15.53
N ILE A 235 6.70 8.20 15.17
CA ILE A 235 7.11 9.58 15.36
C ILE A 235 6.99 9.93 16.84
N THR A 236 8.09 10.37 17.48
CA THR A 236 8.19 10.57 18.93
C THR A 236 8.46 12.02 19.33
N GLY A 237 8.73 12.91 18.37
CA GLY A 237 8.98 14.33 18.63
C GLY A 237 7.72 15.17 18.73
N GLU A 238 7.81 16.35 19.34
CA GLU A 238 6.80 17.40 19.21
C GLU A 238 6.81 17.96 17.79
N ALA A 239 5.66 18.49 17.35
CA ALA A 239 5.56 19.09 16.03
C ALA A 239 6.43 20.33 15.92
N ASP A 240 7.45 20.32 15.09
CA ASP A 240 8.07 21.54 14.60
C ASP A 240 7.22 22.10 13.46
N LEU A 241 6.64 23.29 13.67
CA LEU A 241 5.85 24.00 12.67
C LEU A 241 6.69 24.94 11.81
N GLY A 242 7.98 24.69 11.71
CA GLY A 242 8.89 25.41 10.84
C GLY A 242 8.53 25.26 9.35
N TRP A 243 9.12 26.12 8.53
CA TRP A 243 8.84 26.16 7.08
C TRP A 243 9.14 24.83 6.37
N ILE A 244 10.07 24.02 6.89
CA ILE A 244 10.44 22.71 6.32
C ILE A 244 9.28 21.74 6.44
N THR A 245 8.62 21.66 7.60
CA THR A 245 7.46 20.80 7.82
C THR A 245 6.32 21.12 6.83
N TRP A 246 6.07 22.42 6.61
CA TRP A 246 5.09 22.84 5.60
C TRP A 246 5.53 22.54 4.17
N ALA A 247 6.82 22.70 3.86
CA ALA A 247 7.37 22.34 2.55
C ALA A 247 7.28 20.84 2.29
N SER A 248 7.62 20.01 3.27
CA SER A 248 7.50 18.55 3.22
C SER A 248 6.04 18.13 2.98
N LEU A 249 5.10 18.70 3.73
CA LEU A 249 3.66 18.43 3.51
C LEU A 249 3.21 18.86 2.11
N ALA A 250 3.65 20.02 1.63
CA ALA A 250 3.31 20.49 0.29
C ALA A 250 3.86 19.55 -0.80
N LEU A 251 5.07 19.03 -0.63
CA LEU A 251 5.65 18.03 -1.53
C LEU A 251 4.84 16.72 -1.51
N GLN A 252 4.44 16.23 -0.34
CA GLN A 252 3.62 15.01 -0.21
C GLN A 252 2.24 15.19 -0.88
N ILE A 253 1.60 16.35 -0.69
CA ILE A 253 0.37 16.69 -1.42
C ILE A 253 0.63 16.72 -2.93
N GLY A 254 1.78 17.29 -3.34
CA GLY A 254 2.24 17.29 -4.73
C GLY A 254 2.36 15.91 -5.32
N LEU A 255 2.85 14.91 -4.56
CA LEU A 255 2.85 13.51 -4.99
C LEU A 255 1.44 13.01 -5.27
N GLY A 256 0.46 13.36 -4.44
CA GLY A 256 -0.95 13.04 -4.68
C GLY A 256 -1.47 13.65 -5.98
N VAL A 257 -1.10 14.90 -6.27
CA VAL A 257 -1.45 15.57 -7.55
C VAL A 257 -0.80 14.85 -8.74
N ILE A 258 0.46 14.46 -8.64
CA ILE A 258 1.15 13.66 -9.66
C ILE A 258 0.41 12.33 -9.88
N GLY A 259 0.08 11.60 -8.80
CA GLY A 259 -0.70 10.36 -8.87
C GLY A 259 -2.05 10.56 -9.54
N TRP A 260 -2.76 11.62 -9.19
CA TRP A 260 -4.03 11.98 -9.84
C TRP A 260 -3.88 12.25 -11.34
N TRP A 261 -2.81 12.94 -11.73
CA TRP A 261 -2.50 13.21 -13.14
C TRP A 261 -2.11 11.91 -13.90
N MET A 262 -1.42 10.97 -13.26
CA MET A 262 -1.12 9.66 -13.84
C MET A 262 -2.38 8.89 -14.25
N LEU A 263 -3.50 9.14 -13.57
CA LEU A 263 -4.82 8.53 -13.81
C LEU A 263 -5.74 9.41 -14.67
N ARG A 264 -5.16 10.23 -15.54
CA ARG A 264 -5.95 11.04 -16.47
C ARG A 264 -6.79 10.19 -17.41
N PRO A 265 -7.96 10.70 -17.89
CA PRO A 265 -8.94 9.93 -18.66
C PRO A 265 -8.37 9.23 -19.91
N GLU A 266 -7.36 9.81 -20.56
CA GLU A 266 -6.69 9.24 -21.74
C GLU A 266 -6.00 7.91 -21.45
N LYS A 267 -5.83 7.57 -20.16
CA LYS A 267 -5.25 6.31 -19.69
C LYS A 267 -6.27 5.27 -19.25
N ASN A 268 -7.56 5.61 -19.28
CA ASN A 268 -8.62 4.71 -18.81
C ASN A 268 -8.69 3.43 -19.64
N SER A 269 -8.56 3.50 -20.96
CA SER A 269 -8.61 2.32 -21.84
C SER A 269 -7.47 1.32 -21.51
N GLU A 270 -6.24 1.82 -21.33
CA GLU A 270 -5.07 0.99 -20.98
C GLU A 270 -5.30 0.30 -19.61
N MET A 271 -5.80 1.04 -18.63
CA MET A 271 -6.09 0.50 -17.30
C MET A 271 -7.25 -0.51 -17.34
N LYS A 272 -8.31 -0.21 -18.07
CA LYS A 272 -9.46 -1.12 -18.23
C LYS A 272 -9.03 -2.45 -18.84
N GLU A 273 -8.23 -2.43 -19.90
CA GLU A 273 -7.68 -3.63 -20.53
C GLU A 273 -6.82 -4.43 -19.52
N LEU A 274 -5.90 -3.75 -18.82
CA LEU A 274 -5.08 -4.37 -17.79
C LEU A 274 -5.93 -5.09 -16.73
N TRP A 275 -6.93 -4.40 -16.17
CA TRP A 275 -7.73 -4.93 -15.09
C TRP A 275 -8.73 -5.99 -15.53
N ASN A 276 -9.23 -5.94 -16.77
CA ASN A 276 -10.01 -7.02 -17.38
C ASN A 276 -9.17 -8.30 -17.50
N ARG A 277 -7.93 -8.19 -17.98
CA ARG A 277 -7.01 -9.32 -18.04
C ARG A 277 -6.71 -9.87 -16.64
N LYS A 278 -6.42 -9.01 -15.66
CA LYS A 278 -6.13 -9.43 -14.28
C LYS A 278 -7.27 -10.18 -13.61
N TRP A 279 -8.51 -9.81 -13.89
CA TRP A 279 -9.70 -10.47 -13.38
C TRP A 279 -10.23 -11.59 -14.31
N LYS A 280 -9.46 -11.97 -15.33
CA LYS A 280 -9.82 -13.05 -16.28
C LYS A 280 -11.27 -12.95 -16.77
N VAL A 281 -11.70 -11.76 -17.09
CA VAL A 281 -12.99 -11.56 -17.76
C VAL A 281 -12.86 -12.17 -19.14
N GLN A 282 -13.54 -13.30 -19.36
CA GLN A 282 -13.65 -13.88 -20.71
C GLN A 282 -14.29 -12.83 -21.61
N ALA A 283 -13.63 -12.48 -22.70
CA ALA A 283 -14.28 -11.71 -23.75
C ALA A 283 -15.55 -12.48 -24.14
N ALA A 284 -16.68 -11.79 -24.17
CA ALA A 284 -17.90 -12.39 -24.70
C ALA A 284 -17.58 -13.08 -26.02
N PRO A 285 -18.04 -14.31 -26.27
CA PRO A 285 -17.83 -14.96 -27.57
C PRO A 285 -18.26 -13.98 -28.64
N ALA A 286 -17.38 -13.70 -29.60
CA ALA A 286 -17.75 -12.88 -30.75
C ALA A 286 -19.07 -13.45 -31.30
N GLU A 287 -20.11 -12.63 -31.34
CA GLU A 287 -21.38 -12.98 -31.97
C GLU A 287 -21.03 -13.55 -33.34
N LYS A 288 -21.22 -14.86 -33.51
CA LYS A 288 -21.11 -15.46 -34.81
C LYS A 288 -22.10 -14.72 -35.71
N SER A 289 -21.55 -13.91 -36.62
CA SER A 289 -22.35 -13.31 -37.68
C SER A 289 -23.21 -14.43 -38.25
N ALA A 290 -24.53 -14.29 -38.13
CA ALA A 290 -25.46 -15.23 -38.74
C ALA A 290 -25.10 -15.37 -40.22
N PRO A 291 -25.04 -16.62 -40.78
CA PRO A 291 -24.81 -16.79 -42.18
C PRO A 291 -25.93 -16.09 -42.91
N GLY A 292 -25.58 -15.17 -43.80
CA GLY A 292 -26.53 -14.49 -44.68
C GLY A 292 -27.38 -15.50 -45.39
N ILE A 293 -28.67 -15.32 -45.27
CA ILE A 293 -29.69 -16.01 -46.08
C ILE A 293 -29.62 -15.37 -47.46
N GLU A 294 -29.04 -16.08 -48.44
CA GLU A 294 -29.26 -15.81 -49.85
C GLU A 294 -30.60 -16.38 -50.29
#